data_ed9a685d485d8898218d1534abc2cb7d
#
_entry.id   ed9a685d485d8898218d1534abc2cb7d
#
_cell.length_a   1.000
_cell.length_b   1.000
_cell.length_c   1.000
_cell.angle_alpha   90.00
_cell.angle_beta   90.00
_cell.angle_gamma   90.00
#
_symmetry.space_group_name_H-M   'P 1'
#
loop_
_entity.id
_entity.type
_entity.pdbx_description
1 polymer ?
#
loop_
_entity_poly.entity_id
_entity_poly.type
_entity_poly.pdbx_seq_one_letter_code
_entity_poly.pdbx_strand_id
1 'polypeptide(L)'
;MKKLIFILLFTSLTSISIYGQTGTILEVGMKAPEWMFLDANKKEFTMNSWAGMVLQVNYVDPDEQDLNEPFNDAVKKATDVDKRINKDFFKGFGIVDCKSTWKPNSLIRIIAGNKAKKFDTTILFDYTATLQHLWGLPKDNYTVVILDKNRVCKALFKGKIPDPEIEKTIQLIIQLTKE
;
A
#
# COMPACT_ATOMS: atom_id res chain seq x y z
N MET A 1 6.90 -51.42 -53.55
CA MET A 1 7.80 -50.54 -52.75
C MET A 1 6.93 -49.60 -51.91
N LYS A 2 6.70 -49.89 -50.62
CA LYS A 2 5.88 -49.08 -49.70
C LYS A 2 6.83 -48.13 -48.98
N LYS A 3 6.68 -46.80 -49.19
CA LYS A 3 7.44 -45.77 -48.42
C LYS A 3 6.75 -45.54 -47.07
N LEU A 4 7.45 -45.88 -45.98
CA LEU A 4 7.08 -45.61 -44.64
C LEU A 4 7.45 -44.13 -44.30
N ILE A 5 6.46 -43.30 -44.06
CA ILE A 5 6.67 -41.91 -43.61
C ILE A 5 6.67 -41.92 -42.08
N PHE A 6 7.84 -41.61 -41.49
CA PHE A 6 8.00 -41.46 -40.03
C PHE A 6 7.66 -40.03 -39.66
N ILE A 7 6.51 -39.83 -39.00
CA ILE A 7 6.13 -38.52 -38.42
C ILE A 7 6.74 -38.43 -37.04
N LEU A 8 7.77 -37.61 -36.90
CA LEU A 8 8.32 -37.24 -35.59
C LEU A 8 7.40 -36.21 -34.93
N LEU A 9 6.66 -36.65 -33.90
CA LEU A 9 5.91 -35.74 -33.03
C LEU A 9 6.88 -35.07 -32.06
N PHE A 10 7.14 -33.78 -32.26
CA PHE A 10 7.94 -32.96 -31.35
C PHE A 10 6.99 -32.42 -30.26
N THR A 11 6.93 -33.07 -29.12
CA THR A 11 6.23 -32.57 -27.95
C THR A 11 7.09 -31.54 -27.24
N SER A 12 6.78 -30.24 -27.45
CA SER A 12 7.40 -29.16 -26.69
C SER A 12 6.81 -29.17 -25.27
N LEU A 13 7.58 -29.59 -24.29
CA LEU A 13 7.28 -29.38 -22.87
C LEU A 13 7.47 -27.89 -22.57
N THR A 14 6.37 -27.14 -22.49
CA THR A 14 6.38 -25.79 -21.90
C THR A 14 6.45 -25.94 -20.38
N SER A 15 7.61 -25.68 -19.81
CA SER A 15 7.79 -25.58 -18.35
C SER A 15 7.03 -24.37 -17.85
N ILE A 16 5.87 -24.59 -17.22
CA ILE A 16 5.16 -23.55 -16.46
C ILE A 16 5.94 -23.36 -15.17
N SER A 17 6.76 -22.32 -15.10
CA SER A 17 7.35 -21.86 -13.82
C SER A 17 6.24 -21.27 -12.98
N ILE A 18 5.72 -22.06 -12.02
CA ILE A 18 4.87 -21.55 -10.94
C ILE A 18 5.79 -20.79 -10.01
N TYR A 19 5.87 -19.46 -10.17
CA TYR A 19 6.42 -18.58 -9.15
C TYR A 19 5.45 -18.58 -7.98
N GLY A 20 5.68 -19.46 -7.01
CA GLY A 20 5.11 -19.32 -5.68
C GLY A 20 5.61 -18.01 -5.10
N GLN A 21 4.77 -16.99 -4.99
CA GLN A 21 5.08 -15.79 -4.24
C GLN A 21 5.14 -16.17 -2.76
N THR A 22 6.31 -16.56 -2.30
CA THR A 22 6.65 -16.51 -0.87
C THR A 22 6.62 -15.03 -0.51
N GLY A 23 5.71 -14.63 0.39
CA GLY A 23 5.58 -13.24 0.82
C GLY A 23 6.95 -12.69 1.21
N THR A 24 7.38 -11.65 0.51
CA THR A 24 8.65 -10.98 0.78
C THR A 24 8.39 -9.98 1.90
N ILE A 25 9.11 -10.10 3.02
CA ILE A 25 9.03 -9.07 4.07
C ILE A 25 9.55 -7.77 3.47
N LEU A 26 8.68 -6.75 3.37
CA LEU A 26 9.08 -5.43 2.88
C LEU A 26 10.00 -4.74 3.89
N GLU A 27 11.15 -4.27 3.40
CA GLU A 27 12.14 -3.53 4.19
C GLU A 27 12.52 -2.21 3.49
N VAL A 28 13.10 -1.29 4.24
CA VAL A 28 13.62 -0.04 3.69
C VAL A 28 14.70 -0.34 2.66
N GLY A 29 14.63 0.32 1.50
CA GLY A 29 15.51 0.09 0.35
C GLY A 29 14.97 -0.90 -0.68
N MET A 30 13.94 -1.69 -0.35
CA MET A 30 13.34 -2.66 -1.28
C MET A 30 12.26 -2.01 -2.14
N LYS A 31 12.13 -2.47 -3.39
CA LYS A 31 10.96 -2.15 -4.21
C LYS A 31 9.74 -2.90 -3.66
N ALA A 32 8.67 -2.16 -3.36
CA ALA A 32 7.45 -2.74 -2.82
C ALA A 32 6.76 -3.63 -3.86
N PRO A 33 6.34 -4.87 -3.49
CA PRO A 33 5.51 -5.72 -4.33
C PRO A 33 4.21 -5.02 -4.71
N GLU A 34 3.76 -5.23 -5.95
CA GLU A 34 2.56 -4.60 -6.50
C GLU A 34 1.28 -5.15 -5.87
N TRP A 35 0.27 -4.31 -5.79
CA TRP A 35 -1.05 -4.64 -5.27
C TRP A 35 -2.16 -4.00 -6.11
N MET A 36 -3.39 -4.50 -5.93
CA MET A 36 -4.62 -3.95 -6.48
C MET A 36 -5.74 -4.09 -5.46
N PHE A 37 -6.43 -2.99 -5.15
CA PHE A 37 -7.57 -2.93 -4.23
C PHE A 37 -8.67 -2.03 -4.77
N LEU A 38 -9.86 -2.18 -4.20
CA LEU A 38 -11.04 -1.38 -4.54
C LEU A 38 -11.36 -0.37 -3.44
N ASP A 39 -11.89 0.78 -3.84
CA ASP A 39 -12.51 1.74 -2.91
C ASP A 39 -13.97 1.35 -2.57
N ALA A 40 -14.66 2.21 -1.79
CA ALA A 40 -16.06 2.00 -1.42
C ALA A 40 -17.03 2.00 -2.61
N ASN A 41 -16.65 2.62 -3.73
CA ASN A 41 -17.41 2.70 -4.97
C ASN A 41 -17.07 1.58 -5.97
N LYS A 42 -16.23 0.62 -5.55
CA LYS A 42 -15.70 -0.47 -6.38
C LYS A 42 -14.78 0.01 -7.52
N LYS A 43 -14.24 1.23 -7.41
CA LYS A 43 -13.19 1.70 -8.31
C LYS A 43 -11.89 1.02 -7.96
N GLU A 44 -11.20 0.50 -8.98
CA GLU A 44 -9.91 -0.16 -8.86
C GLU A 44 -8.77 0.85 -8.72
N PHE A 45 -7.84 0.53 -7.82
CA PHE A 45 -6.58 1.24 -7.62
C PHE A 45 -5.44 0.24 -7.54
N THR A 46 -4.33 0.61 -8.15
CA THR A 46 -3.09 -0.17 -8.17
C THR A 46 -1.92 0.70 -7.70
N MET A 47 -0.74 0.11 -7.54
CA MET A 47 0.50 0.85 -7.30
C MET A 47 0.74 1.97 -8.31
N ASN A 48 0.23 1.81 -9.55
CA ASN A 48 0.44 2.75 -10.66
C ASN A 48 -0.65 3.82 -10.77
N SER A 49 -1.72 3.75 -9.97
CA SER A 49 -2.79 4.77 -9.98
C SER A 49 -2.29 6.18 -9.66
N TRP A 50 -1.14 6.27 -9.01
CA TRP A 50 -0.46 7.54 -8.68
C TRP A 50 1.01 7.50 -9.15
N ALA A 51 1.22 7.12 -10.42
CA ALA A 51 2.56 7.10 -11.01
C ALA A 51 3.23 8.47 -10.91
N GLY A 52 4.54 8.50 -10.60
CA GLY A 52 5.31 9.72 -10.42
C GLY A 52 5.13 10.45 -9.08
N MET A 53 4.26 9.94 -8.19
CA MET A 53 4.05 10.52 -6.86
C MET A 53 4.76 9.69 -5.77
N VAL A 54 5.23 10.35 -4.74
CA VAL A 54 5.61 9.76 -3.46
C VAL A 54 4.34 9.28 -2.76
N LEU A 55 4.34 8.06 -2.23
CA LEU A 55 3.17 7.49 -1.57
C LEU A 55 3.38 7.36 -0.06
N GLN A 56 2.40 7.80 0.71
CA GLN A 56 2.20 7.39 2.09
C GLN A 56 1.08 6.34 2.11
N VAL A 57 1.45 5.10 2.37
CA VAL A 57 0.52 3.98 2.50
C VAL A 57 0.25 3.72 3.98
N ASN A 58 -1.00 3.86 4.39
CA ASN A 58 -1.45 3.53 5.74
C ASN A 58 -2.20 2.20 5.66
N TYR A 59 -1.59 1.10 6.11
CA TYR A 59 -2.25 -0.20 6.25
C TYR A 59 -2.78 -0.35 7.67
N VAL A 60 -4.11 -0.44 7.82
CA VAL A 60 -4.77 -0.13 9.07
C VAL A 60 -5.72 -1.24 9.51
N ASP A 61 -5.50 -1.81 10.69
CA ASP A 61 -6.55 -2.50 11.42
C ASP A 61 -7.62 -1.50 11.86
N PRO A 62 -8.92 -1.74 11.59
CA PRO A 62 -10.02 -0.87 12.02
C PRO A 62 -10.07 -0.61 13.54
N ASP A 63 -9.51 -1.50 14.36
CA ASP A 63 -9.45 -1.33 15.82
C ASP A 63 -8.34 -0.36 16.25
N GLU A 64 -7.29 -0.21 15.41
CA GLU A 64 -6.14 0.67 15.65
C GLU A 64 -6.18 1.97 14.81
N GLN A 65 -7.33 2.32 14.26
CA GLN A 65 -7.50 3.39 13.26
C GLN A 65 -6.99 4.78 13.71
N ASP A 66 -6.91 5.05 15.01
CA ASP A 66 -6.52 6.35 15.56
C ASP A 66 -5.04 6.41 15.98
N LEU A 67 -4.33 5.27 15.92
CA LEU A 67 -2.98 5.11 16.44
C LEU A 67 -1.97 6.14 15.87
N ASN A 68 -2.07 6.42 14.56
CA ASN A 68 -1.20 7.37 13.87
C ASN A 68 -1.92 8.67 13.44
N GLU A 69 -3.01 9.04 14.13
CA GLU A 69 -3.72 10.30 13.87
C GLU A 69 -2.82 11.53 14.03
N PRO A 70 -1.93 11.62 15.06
CA PRO A 70 -0.99 12.74 15.19
C PRO A 70 -0.06 12.90 13.97
N PHE A 71 0.43 11.80 13.40
CA PHE A 71 1.24 11.82 12.19
C PHE A 71 0.42 12.27 10.97
N ASN A 72 -0.78 11.70 10.78
CA ASN A 72 -1.65 12.05 9.66
C ASN A 72 -2.08 13.53 9.71
N ASP A 73 -2.39 14.06 10.90
CA ASP A 73 -2.71 15.49 11.09
C ASP A 73 -1.50 16.39 10.78
N ALA A 74 -0.29 15.98 11.19
CA ALA A 74 0.93 16.72 10.88
C ALA A 74 1.25 16.73 9.37
N VAL A 75 1.09 15.58 8.68
CA VAL A 75 1.23 15.50 7.22
C VAL A 75 0.17 16.37 6.52
N LYS A 76 -1.10 16.29 6.96
CA LYS A 76 -2.17 17.13 6.42
C LYS A 76 -1.86 18.61 6.61
N LYS A 77 -1.39 19.02 7.79
CA LYS A 77 -0.96 20.40 8.05
C LYS A 77 0.18 20.82 7.13
N ALA A 78 1.23 20.00 7.00
CA ALA A 78 2.37 20.27 6.14
C ALA A 78 1.98 20.37 4.64
N THR A 79 0.92 19.66 4.23
CA THR A 79 0.41 19.65 2.85
C THR A 79 -0.56 20.80 2.59
N ASP A 80 -1.59 20.95 3.45
CA ASP A 80 -2.74 21.82 3.18
C ASP A 80 -2.55 23.25 3.69
N VAL A 81 -1.89 23.42 4.83
CA VAL A 81 -1.73 24.70 5.53
C VAL A 81 -0.36 25.30 5.22
N ASP A 82 0.69 24.59 5.59
CA ASP A 82 2.06 25.07 5.51
C ASP A 82 2.63 25.02 4.08
N LYS A 83 1.98 24.26 3.17
CA LYS A 83 2.38 24.05 1.75
C LYS A 83 3.84 23.55 1.60
N ARG A 84 4.34 22.84 2.59
CA ARG A 84 5.70 22.25 2.61
C ARG A 84 5.82 21.02 1.74
N ILE A 85 4.73 20.21 1.67
CA ILE A 85 4.63 19.04 0.80
C ILE A 85 3.85 19.43 -0.46
N ASN A 86 4.45 19.21 -1.63
CA ASN A 86 3.77 19.47 -2.90
C ASN A 86 2.78 18.34 -3.23
N LYS A 87 1.48 18.67 -3.27
CA LYS A 87 0.38 17.76 -3.57
C LYS A 87 0.47 17.10 -4.96
N ASP A 88 1.09 17.76 -5.93
CA ASP A 88 1.21 17.23 -7.28
C ASP A 88 2.15 16.01 -7.35
N PHE A 89 3.02 15.87 -6.34
CA PHE A 89 4.01 14.80 -6.24
C PHE A 89 3.86 13.93 -4.99
N PHE A 90 2.77 14.09 -4.24
CA PHE A 90 2.52 13.32 -3.02
C PHE A 90 1.08 12.82 -2.93
N LYS A 91 0.91 11.56 -2.55
CA LYS A 91 -0.39 10.97 -2.25
C LYS A 91 -0.34 10.15 -0.96
N GLY A 92 -1.07 10.60 0.05
CA GLY A 92 -1.41 9.78 1.21
C GLY A 92 -2.73 9.04 0.97
N PHE A 93 -2.80 7.77 1.35
CA PHE A 93 -4.04 6.98 1.28
C PHE A 93 -4.03 5.85 2.31
N GLY A 94 -5.20 5.28 2.58
CA GLY A 94 -5.37 4.16 3.50
C GLY A 94 -5.78 2.88 2.80
N ILE A 95 -5.32 1.73 3.32
CA ILE A 95 -5.81 0.39 3.00
C ILE A 95 -6.26 -0.24 4.31
N VAL A 96 -7.54 -0.55 4.41
CA VAL A 96 -8.13 -1.14 5.62
C VAL A 96 -7.99 -2.66 5.56
N ASP A 97 -7.36 -3.24 6.57
CA ASP A 97 -7.36 -4.70 6.79
C ASP A 97 -8.71 -5.12 7.37
N CYS A 98 -9.63 -5.47 6.47
CA CYS A 98 -10.97 -5.92 6.86
C CYS A 98 -10.97 -7.33 7.46
N LYS A 99 -9.84 -8.07 7.38
CA LYS A 99 -9.70 -9.43 7.90
C LYS A 99 -9.32 -9.46 9.37
N SER A 100 -8.65 -8.42 9.87
CA SER A 100 -8.12 -8.36 11.24
C SER A 100 -9.16 -8.01 12.29
N THR A 101 -10.36 -7.58 11.90
CA THR A 101 -11.40 -7.15 12.84
C THR A 101 -12.66 -8.01 12.76
N TRP A 102 -13.38 -8.08 13.90
CA TRP A 102 -14.72 -8.68 13.97
C TRP A 102 -15.83 -7.73 13.50
N LYS A 103 -15.52 -6.45 13.27
CA LYS A 103 -16.52 -5.47 12.84
C LYS A 103 -17.13 -5.84 11.49
N PRO A 104 -18.46 -5.69 11.31
CA PRO A 104 -19.10 -5.88 10.01
C PRO A 104 -18.55 -4.91 8.95
N ASN A 105 -18.42 -5.39 7.72
CA ASN A 105 -17.91 -4.58 6.59
C ASN A 105 -18.70 -3.28 6.37
N SER A 106 -20.00 -3.24 6.70
CA SER A 106 -20.83 -2.02 6.64
C SER A 106 -20.34 -0.96 7.62
N LEU A 107 -20.01 -1.34 8.85
CA LEU A 107 -19.49 -0.44 9.87
C LEU A 107 -18.07 0.04 9.50
N ILE A 108 -17.22 -0.86 9.01
CA ILE A 108 -15.87 -0.51 8.52
C ILE A 108 -15.97 0.57 7.43
N ARG A 109 -16.88 0.43 6.46
CA ARG A 109 -17.08 1.42 5.39
C ARG A 109 -17.54 2.78 5.90
N ILE A 110 -18.39 2.83 6.93
CA ILE A 110 -18.83 4.10 7.55
C ILE A 110 -17.63 4.79 8.22
N ILE A 111 -16.86 4.05 9.03
CA ILE A 111 -15.65 4.56 9.71
C ILE A 111 -14.63 5.06 8.67
N ALA A 112 -14.34 4.25 7.67
CA ALA A 112 -13.42 4.60 6.59
C ALA A 112 -13.91 5.84 5.80
N GLY A 113 -15.22 5.94 5.52
CA GLY A 113 -15.81 7.09 4.86
C GLY A 113 -15.64 8.40 5.66
N ASN A 114 -15.76 8.35 6.98
CA ASN A 114 -15.51 9.51 7.84
C ASN A 114 -14.04 9.91 7.83
N LYS A 115 -13.11 8.95 7.90
CA LYS A 115 -11.66 9.20 7.80
C LYS A 115 -11.27 9.75 6.43
N ALA A 116 -11.84 9.20 5.35
CA ALA A 116 -11.61 9.68 3.99
C ALA A 116 -11.99 11.16 3.84
N LYS A 117 -13.13 11.57 4.39
CA LYS A 117 -13.56 12.98 4.41
C LYS A 117 -12.66 13.85 5.28
N LYS A 118 -12.31 13.39 6.52
CA LYS A 118 -11.45 14.15 7.44
C LYS A 118 -10.11 14.49 6.82
N PHE A 119 -9.49 13.52 6.15
CA PHE A 119 -8.14 13.65 5.59
C PHE A 119 -8.11 14.01 4.09
N ASP A 120 -9.27 14.17 3.45
CA ASP A 120 -9.39 14.37 1.99
C ASP A 120 -8.56 13.33 1.21
N THR A 121 -8.80 12.05 1.53
CA THR A 121 -7.98 10.96 1.03
C THR A 121 -8.79 9.80 0.44
N THR A 122 -8.10 8.89 -0.25
CA THR A 122 -8.65 7.63 -0.74
C THR A 122 -8.50 6.56 0.32
N ILE A 123 -9.55 5.74 0.53
CA ILE A 123 -9.45 4.54 1.37
C ILE A 123 -9.88 3.33 0.57
N LEU A 124 -9.00 2.33 0.56
CA LEU A 124 -9.14 1.05 -0.12
C LEU A 124 -9.43 -0.05 0.90
N PHE A 125 -9.92 -1.20 0.42
CA PHE A 125 -10.33 -2.30 1.29
C PHE A 125 -9.62 -3.59 0.92
N ASP A 126 -8.88 -4.17 1.86
CA ASP A 126 -8.28 -5.50 1.79
C ASP A 126 -9.13 -6.48 2.61
N TYR A 127 -9.99 -7.26 1.93
CA TYR A 127 -10.88 -8.22 2.58
C TYR A 127 -10.22 -9.58 2.88
N THR A 128 -9.01 -9.80 2.41
CA THR A 128 -8.34 -11.10 2.44
C THR A 128 -6.97 -11.06 3.10
N ALA A 129 -6.57 -9.90 3.66
CA ALA A 129 -5.24 -9.63 4.20
C ALA A 129 -4.13 -9.85 3.16
N THR A 130 -4.44 -9.54 1.89
CA THR A 130 -3.50 -9.74 0.78
C THR A 130 -2.23 -8.91 0.96
N LEU A 131 -2.36 -7.62 1.32
CA LEU A 131 -1.18 -6.76 1.50
C LEU A 131 -0.35 -7.19 2.71
N GLN A 132 -1.02 -7.61 3.79
CA GLN A 132 -0.36 -8.14 4.98
C GLN A 132 0.59 -9.29 4.61
N HIS A 133 0.09 -10.26 3.84
CA HIS A 133 0.89 -11.40 3.40
C HIS A 133 1.96 -11.00 2.37
N LEU A 134 1.60 -10.12 1.44
CA LEU A 134 2.47 -9.71 0.34
C LEU A 134 3.69 -8.92 0.83
N TRP A 135 3.50 -8.07 1.85
CA TRP A 135 4.55 -7.21 2.40
C TRP A 135 5.09 -7.68 3.75
N GLY A 136 4.59 -8.79 4.30
CA GLY A 136 4.99 -9.32 5.62
C GLY A 136 4.67 -8.33 6.76
N LEU A 137 3.48 -7.71 6.71
CA LEU A 137 3.06 -6.74 7.71
C LEU A 137 2.52 -7.45 8.97
N PRO A 138 2.65 -6.84 10.17
CA PRO A 138 2.08 -7.41 11.39
C PRO A 138 0.56 -7.37 11.36
N LYS A 139 -0.06 -8.34 12.02
CA LYS A 139 -1.50 -8.36 12.31
C LYS A 139 -1.84 -7.38 13.43
N ASP A 140 -3.13 -7.04 13.53
CA ASP A 140 -3.69 -6.26 14.62
C ASP A 140 -2.87 -4.98 14.86
N ASN A 141 -2.60 -4.23 13.77
CA ASN A 141 -1.66 -3.13 13.81
C ASN A 141 -2.01 -2.02 12.81
N TYR A 142 -1.34 -0.89 12.99
CA TYR A 142 -1.28 0.20 12.03
C TYR A 142 0.13 0.29 11.47
N THR A 143 0.31 0.06 10.17
CA THR A 143 1.61 0.19 9.52
C THR A 143 1.61 1.38 8.57
N VAL A 144 2.64 2.24 8.65
CA VAL A 144 2.87 3.35 7.73
C VAL A 144 4.09 3.06 6.88
N VAL A 145 3.94 3.15 5.56
CA VAL A 145 5.02 2.97 4.58
C VAL A 145 5.13 4.20 3.70
N ILE A 146 6.35 4.72 3.57
CA ILE A 146 6.66 5.79 2.61
C ILE A 146 7.39 5.17 1.42
N LEU A 147 6.81 5.32 0.23
CA LEU A 147 7.40 4.86 -1.02
C LEU A 147 7.80 6.06 -1.88
N ASP A 148 8.98 6.01 -2.48
CA ASP A 148 9.38 7.01 -3.46
C ASP A 148 8.62 6.86 -4.81
N LYS A 149 8.93 7.73 -5.78
CA LYS A 149 8.31 7.72 -7.12
C LYS A 149 8.54 6.40 -7.88
N ASN A 150 9.59 5.65 -7.54
CA ASN A 150 9.94 4.35 -8.12
C ASN A 150 9.38 3.16 -7.31
N ARG A 151 8.58 3.45 -6.26
CA ARG A 151 8.02 2.45 -5.34
C ARG A 151 9.06 1.75 -4.48
N VAL A 152 10.21 2.36 -4.25
CA VAL A 152 11.19 1.90 -3.26
C VAL A 152 10.76 2.37 -1.87
N CYS A 153 10.73 1.47 -0.91
CA CYS A 153 10.43 1.76 0.49
C CYS A 153 11.53 2.64 1.10
N LYS A 154 11.16 3.82 1.58
CA LYS A 154 12.08 4.79 2.20
C LYS A 154 11.90 4.89 3.72
N ALA A 155 10.70 4.59 4.21
CA ALA A 155 10.42 4.44 5.64
C ALA A 155 9.31 3.42 5.86
N LEU A 156 9.38 2.70 6.98
CA LEU A 156 8.38 1.72 7.37
C LEU A 156 8.27 1.73 8.89
N PHE A 157 7.06 2.03 9.39
CA PHE A 157 6.74 2.06 10.81
C PHE A 157 5.63 1.04 11.10
N LYS A 158 5.94 0.09 11.99
CA LYS A 158 4.99 -0.91 12.48
C LYS A 158 4.51 -0.48 13.86
N GLY A 159 3.25 -0.01 13.96
CA GLY A 159 2.69 0.59 15.16
C GLY A 159 2.72 2.12 15.14
N LYS A 160 2.61 2.72 16.33
CA LYS A 160 2.64 4.18 16.50
C LYS A 160 4.01 4.74 16.06
N ILE A 161 3.98 5.76 15.21
CA ILE A 161 5.18 6.54 14.89
C ILE A 161 5.57 7.35 16.12
N PRO A 162 6.82 7.22 16.62
CA PRO A 162 7.29 8.04 17.74
C PRO A 162 7.26 9.53 17.39
N ASP A 163 6.88 10.37 18.34
CA ASP A 163 6.74 11.81 18.12
C ASP A 163 8.00 12.47 17.49
N PRO A 164 9.25 12.10 17.90
CA PRO A 164 10.47 12.63 17.26
C PRO A 164 10.66 12.21 15.80
N GLU A 165 9.99 11.13 15.35
CA GLU A 165 10.08 10.64 13.96
C GLU A 165 9.05 11.31 13.04
N ILE A 166 8.02 11.95 13.58
CA ILE A 166 6.97 12.61 12.78
C ILE A 166 7.58 13.67 11.86
N GLU A 167 8.29 14.64 12.42
CA GLU A 167 8.89 15.72 11.62
C GLU A 167 9.98 15.20 10.68
N LYS A 168 10.79 14.23 11.10
CA LYS A 168 11.81 13.61 10.24
C LYS A 168 11.17 12.93 9.03
N THR A 169 10.03 12.24 9.23
CA THR A 169 9.31 11.59 8.12
C THR A 169 8.69 12.62 7.18
N ILE A 170 8.18 13.75 7.71
CA ILE A 170 7.70 14.86 6.88
C ILE A 170 8.85 15.44 6.04
N GLN A 171 10.03 15.65 6.62
CA GLN A 171 11.20 16.13 5.88
C GLN A 171 11.63 15.15 4.78
N LEU A 172 11.59 13.85 5.08
CA LEU A 172 11.84 12.80 4.08
C LEU A 172 10.84 12.90 2.91
N ILE A 173 9.54 13.02 3.19
CA ILE A 173 8.52 13.18 2.15
C ILE A 173 8.82 14.44 1.30
N ILE A 174 9.12 15.57 1.94
CA ILE A 174 9.47 16.82 1.24
C ILE A 174 10.67 16.64 0.31
N GLN A 175 11.72 15.95 0.77
CA GLN A 175 12.88 15.65 -0.05
C GLN A 175 12.51 14.80 -1.27
N LEU A 176 11.81 13.68 -1.06
CA LEU A 176 11.41 12.75 -2.10
C LEU A 176 10.49 13.37 -3.16
N THR A 177 9.67 14.36 -2.78
CA THR A 177 8.80 15.07 -3.74
C THR A 177 9.58 15.99 -4.69
N LYS A 178 10.81 16.38 -4.33
CA LYS A 178 11.69 17.25 -5.14
C LYS A 178 12.59 16.46 -6.10
N GLU A 179 12.84 15.20 -5.82
CA GLU A 179 13.56 14.28 -6.72
C GLU A 179 12.71 13.91 -7.96
#